data_414b4e71f674c4c9aed791e6567becef
#
_entry.id   414b4e71f674c4c9aed791e6567becef
#
_cell.length_a   1.000
_cell.length_b   1.000
_cell.length_c   1.000
_cell.angle_alpha   90.00
_cell.angle_beta   90.00
_cell.angle_gamma   90.00
#
_symmetry.space_group_name_H-M   'P 1'
#
loop_
_entity.id
_entity.type
_entity.pdbx_description
1 polymer ?
#
loop_
_entity_poly.entity_id
_entity_poly.type
_entity_poly.pdbx_seq_one_letter_code
_entity_poly.pdbx_strand_id
1 'polypeptide(L)'
;MFAYFVEAMPHFLAYFATAVGLAVAFLTLYVLITPHKEFALIREGNSAAAVQLSGTFLGFAVPMAVVIGHSVNIPDMLLWGGVAALVQAAVFFVISRLLFKTLSDRIAERCVASGIFVGGMGLGFGILQAACMVP
;
A
#
# COMPACT_ATOMS: atom_id res chain seq x y z
N MET A 1 -27.74 21.72 -7.04
CA MET A 1 -26.71 21.21 -6.11
C MET A 1 -27.11 19.87 -5.50
N PHE A 2 -28.29 19.76 -4.92
CA PHE A 2 -28.74 18.50 -4.32
C PHE A 2 -28.90 17.38 -5.36
N ALA A 3 -29.43 17.68 -6.53
CA ALA A 3 -29.58 16.70 -7.61
C ALA A 3 -28.23 16.15 -8.07
N TYR A 4 -27.21 17.04 -8.20
CA TYR A 4 -25.85 16.62 -8.52
C TYR A 4 -25.28 15.69 -7.46
N PHE A 5 -25.50 16.01 -6.20
CA PHE A 5 -25.04 15.17 -5.08
C PHE A 5 -25.65 13.77 -5.14
N VAL A 6 -26.96 13.69 -5.38
CA VAL A 6 -27.66 12.40 -5.45
C VAL A 6 -27.17 11.56 -6.63
N GLU A 7 -26.88 12.19 -7.77
CA GLU A 7 -26.36 11.49 -8.94
C GLU A 7 -24.91 11.04 -8.76
N ALA A 8 -24.09 11.84 -8.06
CA ALA A 8 -22.68 11.56 -7.87
C ALA A 8 -22.43 10.51 -6.78
N MET A 9 -23.33 10.37 -5.81
CA MET A 9 -23.13 9.52 -4.64
C MET A 9 -22.93 8.04 -4.99
N PRO A 10 -23.75 7.41 -5.87
CA PRO A 10 -23.51 6.01 -6.22
C PRO A 10 -22.13 5.78 -6.87
N HIS A 11 -21.69 6.71 -7.71
CA HIS A 11 -20.36 6.65 -8.33
C HIS A 11 -19.26 6.72 -7.26
N PHE A 12 -19.37 7.66 -6.34
CA PHE A 12 -18.43 7.80 -5.24
C PHE A 12 -18.35 6.51 -4.41
N LEU A 13 -19.52 5.98 -4.01
CA LEU A 13 -19.57 4.78 -3.19
C LEU A 13 -18.97 3.56 -3.90
N ALA A 14 -19.23 3.41 -5.19
CA ALA A 14 -18.67 2.31 -5.98
C ALA A 14 -17.14 2.39 -6.05
N TYR A 15 -16.60 3.57 -6.34
CA TYR A 15 -15.15 3.77 -6.43
C TYR A 15 -14.48 3.65 -5.06
N PHE A 16 -15.10 4.22 -4.03
CA PHE A 16 -14.55 4.12 -2.68
C PHE A 16 -14.56 2.68 -2.18
N ALA A 17 -15.64 1.95 -2.37
CA ALA A 17 -15.73 0.55 -1.98
C ALA A 17 -14.69 -0.30 -2.71
N THR A 18 -14.48 -0.05 -4.00
CA THR A 18 -13.47 -0.75 -4.81
C THR A 18 -12.07 -0.42 -4.29
N ALA A 19 -11.79 0.84 -3.97
CA ALA A 19 -10.51 1.26 -3.43
C ALA A 19 -10.23 0.60 -2.09
N VAL A 20 -11.22 0.55 -1.20
CA VAL A 20 -11.09 -0.14 0.10
C VAL A 20 -10.84 -1.63 -0.10
N GLY A 21 -11.55 -2.25 -1.03
CA GLY A 21 -11.34 -3.67 -1.37
C GLY A 21 -9.94 -3.94 -1.85
N LEU A 22 -9.40 -3.09 -2.73
CA LEU A 22 -8.03 -3.21 -3.22
C LEU A 22 -7.01 -2.98 -2.09
N ALA A 23 -7.28 -2.03 -1.19
CA ALA A 23 -6.41 -1.77 -0.04
C ALA A 23 -6.37 -2.98 0.90
N VAL A 24 -7.52 -3.57 1.19
CA VAL A 24 -7.60 -4.78 2.02
C VAL A 24 -6.87 -5.95 1.35
N ALA A 25 -7.07 -6.11 0.04
CA ALA A 25 -6.38 -7.16 -0.72
C ALA A 25 -4.87 -6.97 -0.68
N PHE A 26 -4.39 -5.74 -0.87
CA PHE A 26 -2.96 -5.42 -0.79
C PHE A 26 -2.40 -5.72 0.61
N LEU A 27 -3.07 -5.25 1.65
CA LEU A 27 -2.60 -5.49 3.02
C LEU A 27 -2.58 -6.98 3.36
N THR A 28 -3.59 -7.73 2.89
CA THR A 28 -3.63 -9.19 3.09
C THR A 28 -2.45 -9.85 2.39
N LEU A 29 -2.21 -9.49 1.12
CA LEU A 29 -1.07 -10.02 0.36
C LEU A 29 0.24 -9.68 1.06
N TYR A 30 0.39 -8.44 1.49
CA TYR A 30 1.61 -7.98 2.17
C TYR A 30 1.87 -8.77 3.46
N VAL A 31 0.84 -8.94 4.29
CA VAL A 31 0.98 -9.69 5.55
C VAL A 31 1.30 -11.16 5.29
N LEU A 32 0.75 -11.75 4.21
CA LEU A 32 1.03 -13.15 3.85
C LEU A 32 2.47 -13.35 3.38
N ILE A 33 3.06 -12.38 2.69
CA ILE A 33 4.44 -12.50 2.18
C ILE A 33 5.49 -12.08 3.19
N THR A 34 5.12 -11.36 4.26
CA THR A 34 6.05 -11.01 5.33
C THR A 34 6.13 -12.13 6.36
N PRO A 35 7.36 -12.55 6.75
CA PRO A 35 7.49 -13.63 7.73
C PRO A 35 7.16 -13.22 9.17
N HIS A 36 7.17 -11.91 9.50
CA HIS A 36 6.80 -11.45 10.83
C HIS A 36 5.31 -11.06 10.88
N LYS A 37 4.70 -11.15 12.06
CA LYS A 37 3.27 -10.88 12.24
C LYS A 37 3.07 -9.40 12.59
N GLU A 38 2.91 -8.54 11.57
CA GLU A 38 2.84 -7.10 11.76
C GLU A 38 1.76 -6.66 12.74
N PHE A 39 0.53 -7.15 12.56
CA PHE A 39 -0.58 -6.69 13.42
C PHE A 39 -0.37 -7.09 14.87
N ALA A 40 0.16 -8.30 15.12
CA ALA A 40 0.48 -8.74 16.47
C ALA A 40 1.58 -7.87 17.08
N LEU A 41 2.63 -7.57 16.32
CA LEU A 41 3.74 -6.72 16.77
C LEU A 41 3.26 -5.29 17.06
N ILE A 42 2.39 -4.75 16.22
CA ILE A 42 1.83 -3.41 16.42
C ILE A 42 0.99 -3.36 17.69
N ARG A 43 0.19 -4.39 17.96
CA ARG A 43 -0.58 -4.47 19.20
C ARG A 43 0.31 -4.52 20.44
N GLU A 44 1.50 -5.07 20.32
CA GLU A 44 2.49 -5.10 21.38
C GLU A 44 3.26 -3.78 21.53
N GLY A 45 2.95 -2.77 20.71
CA GLY A 45 3.62 -1.48 20.72
C GLY A 45 4.93 -1.44 19.93
N ASN A 46 5.10 -2.31 18.94
CA ASN A 46 6.31 -2.34 18.10
C ASN A 46 6.26 -1.21 17.07
N SER A 47 6.98 -0.12 17.34
CA SER A 47 7.03 1.06 16.46
C SER A 47 7.67 0.75 15.11
N ALA A 48 8.65 -0.15 15.06
CA ALA A 48 9.30 -0.53 13.81
C ALA A 48 8.29 -1.16 12.84
N ALA A 49 7.46 -2.10 13.32
CA ALA A 49 6.43 -2.73 12.52
C ALA A 49 5.38 -1.73 12.08
N ALA A 50 4.97 -0.83 12.96
CA ALA A 50 3.97 0.20 12.64
C ALA A 50 4.47 1.15 11.55
N VAL A 51 5.70 1.63 11.66
CA VAL A 51 6.29 2.55 10.68
C VAL A 51 6.45 1.84 9.33
N GLN A 52 6.92 0.61 9.33
CA GLN A 52 7.08 -0.18 8.11
C GLN A 52 5.75 -0.38 7.40
N LEU A 53 4.74 -0.85 8.11
CA LEU A 53 3.43 -1.10 7.53
C LEU A 53 2.78 0.18 7.04
N SER A 54 2.84 1.25 7.83
CA SER A 54 2.28 2.55 7.44
C SER A 54 2.94 3.11 6.19
N GLY A 55 4.26 3.05 6.11
CA GLY A 55 5.00 3.54 4.93
C GLY A 55 4.69 2.72 3.70
N THR A 56 4.60 1.40 3.83
CA THR A 56 4.25 0.51 2.72
C THR A 56 2.82 0.75 2.24
N PHE A 57 1.89 0.95 3.17
CA PHE A 57 0.51 1.26 2.81
C PHE A 57 0.41 2.61 2.09
N LEU A 58 1.10 3.64 2.57
CA LEU A 58 1.14 4.94 1.90
C LEU A 58 1.76 4.82 0.51
N GLY A 59 2.79 3.98 0.37
CA GLY A 59 3.41 3.70 -0.92
C GLY A 59 2.47 3.03 -1.91
N PHE A 60 1.47 2.30 -1.43
CA PHE A 60 0.39 1.77 -2.26
C PHE A 60 -0.71 2.83 -2.49
N ALA A 61 -1.05 3.59 -1.46
CA ALA A 61 -2.16 4.55 -1.52
C ALA A 61 -1.90 5.68 -2.52
N VAL A 62 -0.65 6.14 -2.64
CA VAL A 62 -0.30 7.24 -3.57
C VAL A 62 -0.59 6.86 -5.02
N PRO A 63 -0.08 5.73 -5.58
CA PRO A 63 -0.46 5.33 -6.93
C PRO A 63 -1.95 5.00 -7.06
N MET A 64 -2.58 4.47 -6.00
CA MET A 64 -4.02 4.24 -6.02
C MET A 64 -4.82 5.53 -6.18
N ALA A 65 -4.38 6.62 -5.55
CA ALA A 65 -5.02 7.91 -5.72
C ALA A 65 -5.00 8.35 -7.19
N VAL A 66 -3.86 8.13 -7.86
CA VAL A 66 -3.73 8.44 -9.30
C VAL A 66 -4.65 7.53 -10.12
N VAL A 67 -4.66 6.23 -9.82
CA VAL A 67 -5.52 5.26 -10.52
C VAL A 67 -6.99 5.66 -10.41
N ILE A 68 -7.45 6.00 -9.21
CA ILE A 68 -8.83 6.41 -8.98
C ILE A 68 -9.18 7.65 -9.80
N GLY A 69 -8.28 8.63 -9.82
CA GLY A 69 -8.52 9.89 -10.52
C GLY A 69 -8.50 9.80 -12.03
N HIS A 70 -7.84 8.79 -12.59
CA HIS A 70 -7.65 8.66 -14.04
C HIS A 70 -8.31 7.43 -14.65
N SER A 71 -8.92 6.55 -13.85
CA SER A 71 -9.57 5.35 -14.40
C SER A 71 -10.88 5.70 -15.09
N VAL A 72 -11.15 5.01 -16.20
CA VAL A 72 -12.34 5.22 -17.03
C VAL A 72 -13.56 4.53 -16.40
N ASN A 73 -13.33 3.37 -15.79
CA ASN A 73 -14.39 2.56 -15.18
C ASN A 73 -13.79 1.66 -14.09
N ILE A 74 -14.65 0.91 -13.40
CA ILE A 74 -14.22 0.00 -12.32
C ILE A 74 -13.24 -1.08 -12.81
N PRO A 75 -13.49 -1.79 -13.93
CA PRO A 75 -12.50 -2.78 -14.42
C PRO A 75 -11.13 -2.18 -14.69
N ASP A 76 -11.07 -0.97 -15.26
CA ASP A 76 -9.81 -0.25 -15.48
C ASP A 76 -9.11 0.05 -14.16
N MET A 77 -9.85 0.51 -13.17
CA MET A 77 -9.35 0.76 -11.82
C MET A 77 -8.81 -0.52 -11.17
N LEU A 78 -9.50 -1.65 -11.31
CA LEU A 78 -9.06 -2.93 -10.77
C LEU A 78 -7.76 -3.39 -11.43
N LEU A 79 -7.64 -3.22 -12.76
CA LEU A 79 -6.45 -3.61 -13.50
C LEU A 79 -5.23 -2.81 -13.03
N TRP A 80 -5.33 -1.48 -13.03
CA TRP A 80 -4.21 -0.63 -12.63
C TRP A 80 -3.94 -0.67 -11.14
N GLY A 81 -4.99 -0.84 -10.32
CA GLY A 81 -4.84 -1.06 -8.88
C GLY A 81 -4.11 -2.36 -8.57
N GLY A 82 -4.40 -3.42 -9.34
CA GLY A 82 -3.67 -4.67 -9.25
C GLY A 82 -2.20 -4.51 -9.62
N VAL A 83 -1.90 -3.75 -10.68
CA VAL A 83 -0.52 -3.42 -11.06
C VAL A 83 0.17 -2.67 -9.92
N ALA A 84 -0.50 -1.69 -9.31
CA ALA A 84 0.07 -0.93 -8.19
C ALA A 84 0.41 -1.85 -7.02
N ALA A 85 -0.49 -2.78 -6.69
CA ALA A 85 -0.29 -3.74 -5.60
C ALA A 85 0.91 -4.65 -5.88
N LEU A 86 0.99 -5.19 -7.11
CA LEU A 86 2.08 -6.09 -7.49
C LEU A 86 3.43 -5.38 -7.48
N VAL A 87 3.50 -4.15 -7.99
CA VAL A 87 4.74 -3.38 -8.01
C VAL A 87 5.19 -3.08 -6.58
N GLN A 88 4.28 -2.69 -5.71
CA GLN A 88 4.63 -2.38 -4.33
C GLN A 88 5.08 -3.63 -3.57
N ALA A 89 4.43 -4.77 -3.81
CA ALA A 89 4.86 -6.05 -3.23
C ALA A 89 6.25 -6.46 -3.73
N ALA A 90 6.52 -6.26 -5.03
CA ALA A 90 7.82 -6.54 -5.61
C ALA A 90 8.90 -5.64 -5.04
N VAL A 91 8.62 -4.35 -4.84
CA VAL A 91 9.55 -3.40 -4.22
C VAL A 91 9.92 -3.88 -2.81
N PHE A 92 8.92 -4.22 -2.01
CA PHE A 92 9.16 -4.74 -0.66
C PHE A 92 10.02 -6.02 -0.71
N PHE A 93 9.69 -6.95 -1.60
CA PHE A 93 10.41 -8.20 -1.74
C PHE A 93 11.88 -7.96 -2.08
N VAL A 94 12.15 -7.09 -3.05
CA VAL A 94 13.51 -6.75 -3.48
C VAL A 94 14.29 -6.12 -2.33
N ILE A 95 13.72 -5.15 -1.64
CA ILE A 95 14.38 -4.46 -0.54
C ILE A 95 14.69 -5.44 0.59
N SER A 96 13.73 -6.28 0.97
CA SER A 96 13.91 -7.21 2.07
C SER A 96 14.92 -8.30 1.76
N ARG A 97 14.99 -8.77 0.50
CA ARG A 97 15.90 -9.85 0.10
C ARG A 97 17.31 -9.36 -0.21
N LEU A 98 17.45 -8.21 -0.86
CA LEU A 98 18.74 -7.72 -1.31
C LEU A 98 19.45 -6.86 -0.26
N LEU A 99 18.70 -6.03 0.47
CA LEU A 99 19.31 -5.07 1.39
C LEU A 99 19.27 -5.54 2.85
N PHE A 100 18.24 -6.30 3.25
CA PHE A 100 18.08 -6.76 4.62
C PHE A 100 17.68 -8.22 4.67
N LYS A 101 18.67 -9.13 4.73
CA LYS A 101 18.37 -10.57 4.84
C LYS A 101 17.72 -10.92 6.18
N THR A 102 17.92 -10.09 7.21
CA THR A 102 17.37 -10.29 8.56
C THR A 102 16.33 -9.26 8.92
N LEU A 103 15.64 -8.68 7.92
CA LEU A 103 14.68 -7.61 8.15
C LEU A 103 13.59 -8.01 9.15
N SER A 104 13.00 -9.20 8.99
CA SER A 104 11.94 -9.65 9.88
C SER A 104 12.41 -9.74 11.34
N ASP A 105 13.62 -10.25 11.56
CA ASP A 105 14.18 -10.32 12.90
C ASP A 105 14.40 -8.92 13.49
N ARG A 106 14.92 -7.99 12.68
CA ARG A 106 15.14 -6.62 13.11
C ARG A 106 13.84 -5.91 13.45
N ILE A 107 12.80 -6.12 12.66
CA ILE A 107 11.48 -5.53 12.94
C ILE A 107 10.89 -6.14 14.22
N ALA A 108 10.99 -7.47 14.38
CA ALA A 108 10.50 -8.14 15.58
C ALA A 108 11.27 -7.68 16.83
N GLU A 109 12.54 -7.35 16.71
CA GLU A 109 13.39 -6.81 17.79
C GLU A 109 13.19 -5.31 18.01
N ARG A 110 12.19 -4.70 17.38
CA ARG A 110 11.86 -3.28 17.50
C ARG A 110 12.94 -2.34 16.97
N CYS A 111 13.62 -2.74 15.90
CA CYS A 111 14.62 -1.89 15.24
C CYS A 111 13.91 -0.83 14.40
N VAL A 112 13.65 0.34 14.99
CA VAL A 112 12.92 1.44 14.36
C VAL A 112 13.62 1.93 13.08
N ALA A 113 14.94 1.96 13.06
CA ALA A 113 15.71 2.38 11.89
C ALA A 113 15.39 1.51 10.66
N SER A 114 15.28 0.18 10.84
CA SER A 114 14.89 -0.73 9.75
C SER A 114 13.46 -0.47 9.28
N GLY A 115 12.54 -0.23 10.21
CA GLY A 115 11.14 0.09 9.88
C GLY A 115 11.02 1.39 9.09
N ILE A 116 11.71 2.44 9.52
CA ILE A 116 11.71 3.73 8.83
C ILE A 116 12.30 3.59 7.43
N PHE A 117 13.43 2.87 7.30
CA PHE A 117 14.07 2.69 6.00
C PHE A 117 13.14 1.97 5.02
N VAL A 118 12.60 0.82 5.40
CA VAL A 118 11.74 0.04 4.53
C VAL A 118 10.43 0.78 4.22
N GLY A 119 9.81 1.38 5.22
CA GLY A 119 8.59 2.18 5.02
C GLY A 119 8.83 3.38 4.14
N GLY A 120 9.94 4.09 4.35
CA GLY A 120 10.33 5.23 3.54
C GLY A 120 10.63 4.87 2.10
N MET A 121 11.34 3.75 1.88
CA MET A 121 11.60 3.25 0.53
C MET A 121 10.31 2.84 -0.17
N GLY A 122 9.41 2.16 0.55
CA GLY A 122 8.11 1.79 0.01
C GLY A 122 7.31 3.01 -0.43
N LEU A 123 7.27 4.05 0.40
CA LEU A 123 6.59 5.30 0.08
C LEU A 123 7.24 5.99 -1.13
N GLY A 124 8.56 6.08 -1.14
CA GLY A 124 9.30 6.71 -2.24
C GLY A 124 9.04 6.04 -3.58
N PHE A 125 9.13 4.71 -3.64
CA PHE A 125 8.83 3.97 -4.86
C PHE A 125 7.37 4.07 -5.25
N GLY A 126 6.46 4.17 -4.28
CA GLY A 126 5.03 4.41 -4.56
C GLY A 126 4.81 5.75 -5.24
N ILE A 127 5.49 6.80 -4.79
CA ILE A 127 5.42 8.12 -5.41
C ILE A 127 5.95 8.07 -6.84
N LEU A 128 7.09 7.41 -7.06
CA LEU A 128 7.67 7.26 -8.40
C LEU A 128 6.74 6.47 -9.32
N GLN A 129 6.17 5.39 -8.80
CA GLN A 129 5.19 4.60 -9.55
C GLN A 129 3.98 5.44 -9.95
N ALA A 130 3.46 6.24 -9.03
CA ALA A 130 2.32 7.12 -9.31
C ALA A 130 2.62 8.08 -10.45
N ALA A 131 3.80 8.67 -10.47
CA ALA A 131 4.23 9.56 -11.53
C ALA A 131 4.28 8.87 -12.88
N CYS A 132 4.67 7.59 -12.90
CA CYS A 132 4.72 6.78 -14.14
C CYS A 132 3.34 6.38 -14.66
N MET A 133 2.32 6.45 -13.83
CA MET A 133 0.95 6.10 -14.23
C MET A 133 0.20 7.25 -14.89
N VAL A 134 0.72 8.46 -14.81
CA VAL A 134 0.11 9.64 -15.44
C VAL A 134 0.60 9.71 -16.89
N PRO A 135 -0.32 9.71 -17.87
CA PRO A 135 0.06 9.82 -19.28
C PRO A 135 0.62 11.18 -19.66
#